data_acf304f3f4b20aaadea2ccb392e2fac4
#
_entry.id   acf304f3f4b20aaadea2ccb392e2fac4
#
_cell.length_a   1.000
_cell.length_b   1.000
_cell.length_c   1.000
_cell.angle_alpha   90.00
_cell.angle_beta   90.00
_cell.angle_gamma   90.00
#
_symmetry.space_group_name_H-M   'P 1'
#
loop_
_entity.id
_entity.type
_entity.pdbx_description
1 polymer ?
#
loop_
_entity_poly.entity_id
_entity_poly.type
_entity_poly.pdbx_seq_one_letter_code
_entity_poly.pdbx_strand_id
1 'polypeptide(L)'
;DAAAALDWAQSINPEARSCWIAGFSFGAWIGMQLLMRRPEIEGFISIAPPANLYDFSFLAPCPSSGLIIHGDKDAVVPAKDVTGLVEKLKTQKGIVIEQKVVPGANHFFDGKLEPLMTSVSAYLDKRLAPGAETRPEPRGRRTG
;
A
#
# COMPACT_ATOMS: atom_id res chain seq x y z
N ASP A 1 -5.35 18.01 5.58
CA ASP A 1 -4.80 16.70 5.90
C ASP A 1 -5.29 15.63 4.93
N ALA A 2 -4.75 14.44 5.06
CA ALA A 2 -5.07 13.34 4.14
C ALA A 2 -6.55 12.93 4.20
N ALA A 3 -7.15 12.92 5.38
CA ALA A 3 -8.57 12.59 5.53
C ALA A 3 -9.47 13.62 4.85
N ALA A 4 -9.14 14.90 4.97
CA ALA A 4 -9.88 15.97 4.29
C ALA A 4 -9.73 15.86 2.77
N ALA A 5 -8.54 15.52 2.28
CA ALA A 5 -8.31 15.29 0.84
C ALA A 5 -9.14 14.12 0.33
N LEU A 6 -9.24 13.03 1.09
CA LEU A 6 -10.06 11.89 0.72
C LEU A 6 -11.55 12.27 0.69
N ASP A 7 -12.05 13.00 1.69
CA ASP A 7 -13.43 13.47 1.72
C ASP A 7 -13.75 14.32 0.49
N TRP A 8 -12.84 15.20 0.12
CA TRP A 8 -13.00 16.02 -1.07
C TRP A 8 -13.02 15.18 -2.35
N ALA A 9 -12.08 14.25 -2.48
CA ALA A 9 -12.01 13.36 -3.65
C ALA A 9 -13.28 12.53 -3.81
N GLN A 10 -13.82 12.02 -2.71
CA GLN A 10 -15.08 11.27 -2.73
C GLN A 10 -16.26 12.16 -3.11
N SER A 11 -16.27 13.40 -2.66
CA SER A 11 -17.37 14.33 -2.96
C SER A 11 -17.47 14.67 -4.44
N ILE A 12 -16.33 14.73 -5.15
CA ILE A 12 -16.32 15.03 -6.60
C ILE A 12 -16.35 13.78 -7.47
N ASN A 13 -16.26 12.59 -6.86
CA ASN A 13 -16.32 11.30 -7.58
C ASN A 13 -17.34 10.37 -6.91
N PRO A 14 -18.63 10.76 -6.82
CA PRO A 14 -19.60 9.99 -6.07
C PRO A 14 -19.90 8.60 -6.68
N GLU A 15 -19.53 8.40 -7.95
CA GLU A 15 -19.75 7.14 -8.67
C GLU A 15 -18.53 6.22 -8.66
N ALA A 16 -17.45 6.62 -7.98
CA ALA A 16 -16.26 5.78 -7.88
C ALA A 16 -16.60 4.47 -7.16
N ARG A 17 -16.21 3.35 -7.77
CA ARG A 17 -16.49 2.00 -7.25
C ARG A 17 -15.37 1.45 -6.37
N SER A 18 -14.21 2.06 -6.42
CA SER A 18 -13.04 1.59 -5.71
C SER A 18 -12.26 2.77 -5.17
N CYS A 19 -11.75 2.63 -3.96
CA CYS A 19 -10.94 3.66 -3.31
C CYS A 19 -9.64 3.03 -2.86
N TRP A 20 -8.52 3.58 -3.30
CA TRP A 20 -7.18 3.12 -2.98
C TRP A 20 -6.32 4.25 -2.47
N ILE A 21 -5.34 3.91 -1.64
CA ILE A 21 -4.34 4.88 -1.17
C ILE A 21 -2.97 4.51 -1.71
N ALA A 22 -2.27 5.49 -2.27
CA ALA A 22 -0.89 5.33 -2.68
C ALA A 22 -0.06 6.42 -2.02
N GLY A 23 1.13 6.07 -1.58
CA GLY A 23 2.03 7.02 -0.95
C GLY A 23 3.48 6.69 -1.23
N PHE A 24 4.31 7.73 -1.25
CA PHE A 24 5.75 7.63 -1.44
C PHE A 24 6.46 8.12 -0.19
N SER A 25 7.39 7.31 0.34
CA SER A 25 8.25 7.68 1.47
C SER A 25 7.40 8.11 2.67
N PHE A 26 7.58 9.32 3.20
CA PHE A 26 6.76 9.84 4.29
C PHE A 26 5.25 9.75 3.97
N GLY A 27 4.89 10.02 2.72
CA GLY A 27 3.51 9.88 2.26
C GLY A 27 2.97 8.46 2.37
N ALA A 28 3.84 7.44 2.26
CA ALA A 28 3.43 6.06 2.48
C ALA A 28 3.03 5.83 3.94
N TRP A 29 3.77 6.38 4.89
CA TRP A 29 3.43 6.28 6.30
C TRP A 29 2.11 6.98 6.63
N ILE A 30 1.91 8.18 6.10
CA ILE A 30 0.64 8.91 6.25
C ILE A 30 -0.52 8.12 5.61
N GLY A 31 -0.31 7.58 4.41
CA GLY A 31 -1.33 6.81 3.71
C GLY A 31 -1.75 5.56 4.48
N MET A 32 -0.81 4.87 5.10
CA MET A 32 -1.13 3.68 5.90
C MET A 32 -1.90 4.03 7.17
N GLN A 33 -1.65 5.20 7.77
CA GLN A 33 -2.46 5.67 8.88
C GLN A 33 -3.90 5.96 8.44
N LEU A 34 -4.07 6.56 7.28
CA LEU A 34 -5.40 6.79 6.71
C LEU A 34 -6.13 5.48 6.42
N LEU A 35 -5.41 4.49 5.89
CA LEU A 35 -5.95 3.15 5.65
C LEU A 35 -6.58 2.56 6.91
N MET A 36 -5.96 2.74 8.07
CA MET A 36 -6.47 2.23 9.34
C MET A 36 -7.76 2.91 9.80
N ARG A 37 -8.00 4.14 9.35
CA ARG A 37 -9.14 4.95 9.78
C ARG A 37 -10.30 4.95 8.81
N ARG A 38 -10.06 4.55 7.56
CA ARG A 38 -11.04 4.68 6.47
C ARG A 38 -11.30 3.32 5.86
N PRO A 39 -12.34 2.61 6.34
CA PRO A 39 -12.62 1.24 5.89
C PRO A 39 -13.03 1.13 4.42
N GLU A 40 -13.41 2.25 3.79
CA GLU A 40 -13.70 2.27 2.37
C GLU A 40 -12.46 2.10 1.47
N ILE A 41 -11.26 2.28 2.02
CA ILE A 41 -10.02 2.08 1.26
C ILE A 41 -9.79 0.57 1.09
N GLU A 42 -9.81 0.10 -0.16
CA GLU A 42 -9.79 -1.33 -0.48
C GLU A 42 -8.39 -1.91 -0.68
N GLY A 43 -7.41 -1.06 -0.86
CA GLY A 43 -6.04 -1.49 -1.05
C GLY A 43 -5.07 -0.33 -1.00
N PHE A 44 -3.78 -0.66 -0.99
CA PHE A 44 -2.75 0.36 -0.88
C PHE A 44 -1.55 0.05 -1.76
N ILE A 45 -0.84 1.11 -2.11
CA ILE A 45 0.47 1.03 -2.76
C ILE A 45 1.42 1.90 -1.94
N SER A 46 2.39 1.28 -1.29
CA SER A 46 3.41 1.98 -0.52
C SER A 46 4.74 1.93 -1.25
N ILE A 47 5.21 3.09 -1.69
CA ILE A 47 6.44 3.23 -2.43
C ILE A 47 7.52 3.73 -1.48
N ALA A 48 8.57 2.92 -1.29
CA ALA A 48 9.68 3.21 -0.39
C ALA A 48 9.22 3.62 1.02
N PRO A 49 8.39 2.81 1.70
CA PRO A 49 7.90 3.15 3.03
C PRO A 49 9.07 3.26 4.01
N PRO A 50 9.13 4.34 4.82
CA PRO A 50 10.29 4.62 5.67
C PRO A 50 10.29 3.80 6.96
N ALA A 51 10.40 2.48 6.84
CA ALA A 51 10.29 1.52 7.94
C ALA A 51 11.42 1.65 8.98
N ASN A 52 12.54 2.27 8.60
CA ASN A 52 13.66 2.54 9.53
C ASN A 52 13.50 3.85 10.30
N LEU A 53 12.62 4.75 9.84
CA LEU A 53 12.49 6.10 10.41
C LEU A 53 11.20 6.29 11.20
N TYR A 54 10.15 5.54 10.87
CA TYR A 54 8.83 5.65 11.47
C TYR A 54 8.31 4.29 11.90
N ASP A 55 7.46 4.29 12.90
CA ASP A 55 6.85 3.09 13.44
C ASP A 55 5.60 2.72 12.62
N PHE A 56 5.58 1.49 12.10
CA PHE A 56 4.45 0.91 11.37
C PHE A 56 3.68 -0.13 12.20
N SER A 57 3.95 -0.24 13.51
CA SER A 57 3.31 -1.25 14.34
C SER A 57 1.79 -1.08 14.48
N PHE A 58 1.26 0.11 14.15
CA PHE A 58 -0.18 0.33 14.12
C PHE A 58 -0.92 -0.55 13.09
N LEU A 59 -0.20 -1.14 12.14
CA LEU A 59 -0.75 -2.04 11.11
C LEU A 59 -0.91 -3.48 11.60
N ALA A 60 -1.30 -3.65 12.84
CA ALA A 60 -1.57 -4.95 13.43
C ALA A 60 -2.98 -4.98 14.06
N PRO A 61 -4.01 -5.40 13.31
CA PRO A 61 -3.98 -6.00 11.98
C PRO A 61 -4.03 -4.99 10.83
N CYS A 62 -3.34 -5.31 9.73
CA CYS A 62 -3.46 -4.55 8.49
C CYS A 62 -4.80 -4.89 7.83
N PRO A 63 -5.63 -3.88 7.50
CA PRO A 63 -7.01 -4.13 7.08
C PRO A 63 -7.19 -4.51 5.61
N SER A 64 -6.15 -4.38 4.79
CA SER A 64 -6.28 -4.61 3.35
C SER A 64 -5.01 -5.18 2.76
N SER A 65 -5.16 -5.91 1.65
CA SER A 65 -4.04 -6.33 0.83
C SER A 65 -3.44 -5.15 0.07
N GLY A 66 -2.16 -5.20 -0.22
CA GLY A 66 -1.49 -4.11 -0.90
C GLY A 66 -0.14 -4.49 -1.49
N LEU A 67 0.46 -3.51 -2.16
CA LEU A 67 1.78 -3.60 -2.76
C LEU A 67 2.75 -2.71 -1.99
N ILE A 68 3.91 -3.28 -1.65
CA ILE A 68 5.05 -2.52 -1.15
C ILE A 68 6.17 -2.65 -2.19
N ILE A 69 6.62 -1.51 -2.72
CA ILE A 69 7.62 -1.46 -3.76
C ILE A 69 8.77 -0.54 -3.33
N HIS A 70 9.99 -1.02 -3.53
CA HIS A 70 11.18 -0.26 -3.13
C HIS A 70 12.37 -0.63 -4.00
N GLY A 71 13.44 0.18 -3.91
CA GLY A 71 14.68 -0.07 -4.62
C GLY A 71 15.73 -0.77 -3.73
N ASP A 72 16.58 -1.58 -4.33
CA ASP A 72 17.65 -2.25 -3.58
C ASP A 72 18.90 -1.37 -3.40
N LYS A 73 18.93 -0.19 -4.02
CA LYS A 73 20.00 0.81 -3.86
C LYS A 73 19.52 2.06 -3.11
N ASP A 74 18.45 1.92 -2.33
CA ASP A 74 17.93 3.00 -1.52
C ASP A 74 18.85 3.24 -0.33
N ALA A 75 19.48 4.44 -0.27
CA ALA A 75 20.37 4.85 0.80
C ALA A 75 19.63 5.52 1.97
N VAL A 76 18.38 5.92 1.76
CA VAL A 76 17.55 6.56 2.78
C VAL A 76 16.84 5.51 3.63
N VAL A 77 16.24 4.52 2.96
CA VAL A 77 15.55 3.41 3.62
C VAL A 77 16.19 2.12 3.14
N PRO A 78 17.03 1.48 3.94
CA PRO A 78 17.65 0.21 3.54
C PRO A 78 16.62 -0.85 3.18
N ALA A 79 16.89 -1.62 2.14
CA ALA A 79 15.98 -2.65 1.66
C ALA A 79 15.60 -3.66 2.75
N LYS A 80 16.54 -3.97 3.66
CA LYS A 80 16.29 -4.90 4.77
C LYS A 80 15.16 -4.42 5.69
N ASP A 81 15.03 -3.11 5.90
CA ASP A 81 14.00 -2.56 6.78
C ASP A 81 12.63 -2.66 6.12
N VAL A 82 12.56 -2.45 4.81
CA VAL A 82 11.32 -2.63 4.06
C VAL A 82 10.92 -4.11 4.05
N THR A 83 11.86 -5.00 3.81
CA THR A 83 11.62 -6.44 3.85
C THR A 83 11.13 -6.89 5.23
N GLY A 84 11.70 -6.33 6.30
CA GLY A 84 11.23 -6.60 7.66
C GLY A 84 9.79 -6.18 7.88
N LEU A 85 9.38 -5.03 7.36
CA LEU A 85 8.00 -4.59 7.42
C LEU A 85 7.08 -5.54 6.65
N VAL A 86 7.48 -5.91 5.43
CA VAL A 86 6.70 -6.84 4.59
C VAL A 86 6.51 -8.18 5.31
N GLU A 87 7.56 -8.73 5.91
CA GLU A 87 7.49 -10.01 6.62
C GLU A 87 6.51 -9.95 7.79
N LYS A 88 6.51 -8.86 8.55
CA LYS A 88 5.54 -8.67 9.64
C LYS A 88 4.11 -8.64 9.13
N LEU A 89 3.86 -7.93 8.04
CA LEU A 89 2.52 -7.83 7.47
C LEU A 89 2.06 -9.16 6.88
N LYS A 90 2.97 -9.94 6.30
CA LYS A 90 2.65 -11.25 5.72
C LYS A 90 2.22 -12.30 6.74
N THR A 91 2.50 -12.11 8.02
CA THR A 91 2.05 -13.04 9.06
C THR A 91 0.55 -12.97 9.29
N GLN A 92 -0.12 -11.95 8.77
CA GLN A 92 -1.54 -11.75 8.97
C GLN A 92 -2.37 -12.58 7.99
N LYS A 93 -3.42 -13.20 8.51
CA LYS A 93 -4.34 -14.01 7.69
C LYS A 93 -5.37 -13.13 7.01
N GLY A 94 -5.81 -13.55 5.84
CA GLY A 94 -6.89 -12.89 5.12
C GLY A 94 -6.46 -11.74 4.21
N ILE A 95 -5.18 -11.39 4.23
CA ILE A 95 -4.62 -10.39 3.31
C ILE A 95 -3.40 -10.95 2.59
N VAL A 96 -3.12 -10.38 1.42
CA VAL A 96 -1.93 -10.72 0.62
C VAL A 96 -1.12 -9.45 0.43
N ILE A 97 0.10 -9.46 0.96
CA ILE A 97 1.05 -8.36 0.78
C ILE A 97 2.04 -8.76 -0.30
N GLU A 98 2.05 -8.03 -1.40
CA GLU A 98 3.06 -8.21 -2.44
C GLU A 98 4.23 -7.26 -2.20
N GLN A 99 5.43 -7.78 -2.36
CA GLN A 99 6.65 -6.99 -2.33
C GLN A 99 7.28 -7.00 -3.72
N LYS A 100 7.62 -5.82 -4.21
CA LYS A 100 8.37 -5.68 -5.46
C LYS A 100 9.63 -4.89 -5.19
N VAL A 101 10.79 -5.49 -5.50
CA VAL A 101 12.08 -4.81 -5.46
C VAL A 101 12.42 -4.38 -6.89
N VAL A 102 12.71 -3.10 -7.09
CA VAL A 102 13.18 -2.60 -8.38
C VAL A 102 14.70 -2.60 -8.36
N PRO A 103 15.36 -3.48 -9.14
CA PRO A 103 16.81 -3.59 -9.12
C PRO A 103 17.49 -2.29 -9.56
N GLY A 104 18.50 -1.87 -8.80
CA GLY A 104 19.28 -0.68 -9.09
C GLY A 104 18.61 0.64 -8.75
N ALA A 105 17.39 0.63 -8.21
CA ALA A 105 16.68 1.86 -7.88
C ALA A 105 17.13 2.43 -6.53
N ASN A 106 17.32 3.75 -6.49
CA ASN A 106 17.54 4.50 -5.26
C ASN A 106 16.20 4.90 -4.63
N HIS A 107 16.25 5.72 -3.58
CA HIS A 107 15.03 6.15 -2.87
C HIS A 107 14.03 6.87 -3.78
N PHE A 108 14.52 7.65 -4.73
CA PHE A 108 13.69 8.45 -5.63
C PHE A 108 13.45 7.78 -6.97
N PHE A 109 13.91 6.55 -7.16
CA PHE A 109 13.77 5.79 -8.42
C PHE A 109 14.37 6.54 -9.62
N ASP A 110 15.48 7.24 -9.41
CA ASP A 110 16.17 7.95 -10.48
C ASP A 110 16.57 6.99 -11.61
N GLY A 111 16.16 7.30 -12.85
CA GLY A 111 16.38 6.42 -13.99
C GLY A 111 15.59 5.12 -13.96
N LYS A 112 14.70 4.92 -12.99
CA LYS A 112 13.92 3.69 -12.79
C LYS A 112 12.42 3.95 -12.67
N LEU A 113 11.94 5.10 -13.13
CA LEU A 113 10.52 5.42 -13.09
C LEU A 113 9.68 4.48 -13.96
N GLU A 114 10.20 4.05 -15.10
CA GLU A 114 9.48 3.15 -15.98
C GLU A 114 9.25 1.77 -15.33
N PRO A 115 10.27 1.08 -14.78
CA PRO A 115 10.02 -0.15 -14.02
C PRO A 115 9.07 0.04 -12.84
N LEU A 116 9.16 1.15 -12.12
CA LEU A 116 8.24 1.47 -11.03
C LEU A 116 6.81 1.54 -11.54
N MET A 117 6.56 2.31 -12.58
CA MET A 117 5.23 2.51 -13.14
C MET A 117 4.67 1.21 -13.73
N THR A 118 5.51 0.43 -14.39
CA THR A 118 5.12 -0.88 -14.93
C THR A 118 4.67 -1.82 -13.81
N SER A 119 5.41 -1.86 -12.71
CA SER A 119 5.08 -2.71 -11.57
C SER A 119 3.78 -2.30 -10.90
N VAL A 120 3.58 -1.00 -10.70
CA VAL A 120 2.35 -0.45 -10.11
C VAL A 120 1.15 -0.75 -11.01
N SER A 121 1.29 -0.49 -12.32
CA SER A 121 0.21 -0.73 -13.28
C SER A 121 -0.16 -2.21 -13.35
N ALA A 122 0.81 -3.11 -13.38
CA ALA A 122 0.56 -4.55 -13.41
C ALA A 122 -0.18 -5.01 -12.16
N TYR A 123 0.19 -4.49 -11.00
CA TYR A 123 -0.48 -4.82 -9.75
C TYR A 123 -1.92 -4.34 -9.74
N LEU A 124 -2.16 -3.09 -10.15
CA LEU A 124 -3.51 -2.54 -10.21
C LEU A 124 -4.39 -3.28 -11.21
N ASP A 125 -3.85 -3.60 -12.38
CA ASP A 125 -4.60 -4.38 -13.39
C ASP A 125 -5.05 -5.72 -12.83
N LYS A 126 -4.18 -6.40 -12.10
CA LYS A 126 -4.51 -7.67 -11.44
C LYS A 126 -5.59 -7.50 -10.38
N ARG A 127 -5.43 -6.49 -9.51
CA ARG A 127 -6.33 -6.28 -8.37
C ARG A 127 -7.71 -5.73 -8.78
N LEU A 128 -7.76 -4.96 -9.84
CA LEU A 128 -8.99 -4.33 -10.34
C LEU A 128 -9.66 -5.13 -11.45
N ALA A 129 -9.11 -6.28 -11.83
CA ALA A 129 -9.72 -7.15 -12.82
C ALA A 129 -11.06 -7.68 -12.32
N PRO A 130 -12.04 -7.89 -13.23
CA PRO A 130 -13.32 -8.48 -12.84
C PRO A 130 -13.14 -9.85 -12.18
N GLY A 131 -13.74 -10.02 -10.99
CA GLY A 131 -13.64 -11.27 -10.23
C GLY A 131 -12.41 -11.37 -9.33
N ALA A 132 -11.54 -10.36 -9.27
CA ALA A 132 -10.43 -10.35 -8.35
C ALA A 132 -10.92 -10.15 -6.90
N GLU A 133 -10.30 -10.88 -5.96
CA GLU A 133 -10.54 -10.63 -4.55
C GLU A 133 -9.84 -9.33 -4.15
N THR A 134 -10.62 -8.38 -3.65
CA THR A 134 -10.10 -7.06 -3.33
C THR A 134 -9.88 -6.88 -1.84
N ARG A 135 -10.58 -7.66 -1.00
CA ARG A 135 -10.63 -7.38 0.43
C ARG A 135 -11.09 -8.61 1.20
N PRO A 136 -10.45 -8.93 2.33
CA PRO A 136 -11.01 -9.92 3.25
C PRO A 136 -12.32 -9.39 3.85
N GLU A 137 -13.26 -10.30 4.10
CA GLU A 137 -14.48 -9.96 4.79
C GLU A 137 -14.18 -9.41 6.19
N PRO A 138 -14.85 -8.34 6.62
CA PRO A 138 -14.70 -7.86 7.98
C PRO A 138 -15.09 -8.93 8.97
N ARG A 139 -14.27 -9.12 10.01
CA ARG A 139 -14.60 -10.03 11.10
C ARG A 139 -15.94 -9.60 11.72
N GLY A 140 -16.89 -10.53 11.82
CA GLY A 140 -18.19 -10.31 12.44
C GLY A 140 -19.36 -10.12 11.49
N ARG A 141 -19.15 -10.10 10.17
CA ARG A 141 -20.24 -10.07 9.18
C ARG A 141 -20.57 -11.44 8.63
N ARG A 142 -20.32 -12.49 9.35
CA ARG A 142 -20.87 -13.79 9.00
C ARG A 142 -22.34 -13.79 9.38
N THR A 143 -23.16 -13.46 8.43
CA THR A 143 -24.54 -13.90 8.46
C THR A 143 -24.50 -15.40 8.26
N GLY A 144 -24.74 -16.10 9.31
CA GLY A 144 -24.71 -17.54 9.38
C GLY A 144 -25.55 -18.24 8.34
#